data_8306af96cd33aeed85dc570fda76ee3a
#
_entry.id   8306af96cd33aeed85dc570fda76ee3a
#
_cell.length_a   1.000
_cell.length_b   1.000
_cell.length_c   1.000
_cell.angle_alpha   90.00
_cell.angle_beta   90.00
_cell.angle_gamma   90.00
#
_symmetry.space_group_name_H-M   'P 1'
#
loop_
_entity.id
_entity.type
_entity.pdbx_description
1 polymer ?
#
loop_
_entity_poly.entity_id
_entity_poly.type
_entity_poly.pdbx_seq_one_letter_code
_entity_poly.pdbx_strand_id
1 'polypeptide(L)'
;IEPIGLLYTNFAILLGMVYNFLPFMVLPIYTSLSKMDNDLINAAKDLGANNLQVFTKVIFPLSMPGVVSGITMVFMPCISTFYISYEFSNGMIKMIGDVIEDKFYKSSEVNYNMGATISLVLMVLILISLAVVNRFSDDGVESGGVVI
;
A
#
# COMPACT_ATOMS: atom_id res chain seq x y z
N ILE A 1 33.49 -4.82 14.70
CA ILE A 1 32.03 -4.66 14.65
C ILE A 1 31.59 -5.63 13.56
N GLU A 2 31.02 -6.78 13.95
CA GLU A 2 30.45 -7.70 12.99
C GLU A 2 29.29 -6.99 12.27
N PRO A 3 29.23 -7.02 10.93
CA PRO A 3 28.11 -6.43 10.22
C PRO A 3 26.84 -7.18 10.63
N ILE A 4 25.84 -6.44 11.08
CA ILE A 4 24.53 -7.00 11.38
C ILE A 4 24.07 -7.70 10.09
N GLY A 5 23.92 -9.02 10.10
CA GLY A 5 23.49 -9.83 8.96
C GLY A 5 22.03 -9.57 8.59
N LEU A 6 21.72 -8.31 8.23
CA LEU A 6 20.38 -7.87 7.81
C LEU A 6 20.11 -8.29 6.38
N LEU A 7 21.13 -8.31 5.52
CA LEU A 7 21.00 -8.72 4.12
C LEU A 7 20.61 -10.20 4.03
N TYR A 8 19.89 -10.55 2.99
CA TYR A 8 19.41 -11.91 2.70
C TYR A 8 18.33 -12.43 3.65
N THR A 9 17.64 -11.52 4.37
CA THR A 9 16.53 -11.87 5.25
C THR A 9 15.20 -11.30 4.72
N ASN A 10 14.08 -11.95 5.06
CA ASN A 10 12.75 -11.43 4.78
C ASN A 10 12.54 -10.03 5.38
N PHE A 11 13.19 -9.74 6.51
CA PHE A 11 13.12 -8.44 7.16
C PHE A 11 13.77 -7.34 6.32
N ALA A 12 14.92 -7.61 5.67
CA ALA A 12 15.57 -6.66 4.78
C ALA A 12 14.69 -6.29 3.57
N ILE A 13 14.01 -7.29 2.98
CA ILE A 13 13.09 -7.07 1.86
C ILE A 13 11.92 -6.19 2.31
N LEU A 14 11.29 -6.51 3.45
CA LEU A 14 10.19 -5.72 4.00
C LEU A 14 10.60 -4.28 4.29
N LEU A 15 11.77 -4.07 4.87
CA LEU A 15 12.29 -2.75 5.18
C LEU A 15 12.57 -1.95 3.90
N GLY A 16 13.16 -2.59 2.89
CA GLY A 16 13.40 -1.99 1.58
C GLY A 16 12.09 -1.61 0.87
N MET A 17 11.08 -2.47 0.94
CA MET A 17 9.75 -2.18 0.39
C MET A 17 9.08 -1.01 1.11
N VAL A 18 9.07 -1.03 2.44
CA VAL A 18 8.50 0.06 3.24
C VAL A 18 9.19 1.38 2.89
N TYR A 19 10.52 1.42 2.83
CA TYR A 19 11.27 2.61 2.49
C TYR A 19 10.92 3.12 1.08
N ASN A 20 10.87 2.22 0.10
CA ASN A 20 10.61 2.57 -1.30
C ASN A 20 9.18 3.08 -1.52
N PHE A 21 8.19 2.49 -0.85
CA PHE A 21 6.78 2.83 -1.02
C PHE A 21 6.24 3.84 -0.01
N LEU A 22 7.03 4.20 1.02
CA LEU A 22 6.66 5.16 2.04
C LEU A 22 6.17 6.51 1.47
N PRO A 23 6.85 7.14 0.49
CA PRO A 23 6.38 8.40 -0.07
C PRO A 23 5.00 8.29 -0.71
N PHE A 24 4.71 7.17 -1.38
CA PHE A 24 3.41 6.92 -2.03
C PHE A 24 2.27 6.76 -1.03
N MET A 25 2.56 6.31 0.19
CA MET A 25 1.59 6.22 1.28
C MET A 25 1.41 7.56 2.00
N VAL A 26 2.50 8.27 2.23
CA VAL A 26 2.49 9.55 2.98
C VAL A 26 1.76 10.65 2.22
N LEU A 27 1.96 10.76 0.90
CA LEU A 27 1.40 11.84 0.09
C LEU A 27 -0.14 11.91 0.13
N PRO A 28 -0.90 10.82 -0.12
CA PRO A 28 -2.36 10.87 -0.04
C PRO A 28 -2.88 11.15 1.36
N ILE A 29 -2.24 10.60 2.40
CA ILE A 29 -2.61 10.86 3.79
C ILE A 29 -2.37 12.32 4.13
N TYR A 30 -1.21 12.86 3.79
CA TYR A 30 -0.89 14.28 3.99
C TYR A 30 -1.89 15.19 3.26
N THR A 31 -2.23 14.87 2.01
CA THR A 31 -3.19 15.65 1.22
C THR A 31 -4.57 15.63 1.86
N SER A 32 -5.01 14.48 2.38
CA SER A 32 -6.29 14.35 3.08
C SER A 32 -6.31 15.19 4.36
N LEU A 33 -5.24 15.11 5.16
CA LEU A 33 -5.10 15.90 6.39
C LEU A 33 -5.00 17.41 6.13
N SER A 34 -4.28 17.81 5.08
CA SER A 34 -4.11 19.23 4.72
C SER A 34 -5.40 19.90 4.23
N LYS A 35 -6.35 19.11 3.72
CA LYS A 35 -7.67 19.61 3.30
C LYS A 35 -8.69 19.64 4.44
N MET A 36 -8.31 19.10 5.61
CA MET A 36 -9.20 19.08 6.78
C MET A 36 -9.40 20.48 7.32
N ASP A 37 -10.66 20.84 7.59
CA ASP A 37 -11.00 22.10 8.21
C ASP A 37 -10.62 22.09 9.70
N ASN A 38 -9.80 23.04 10.10
CA ASN A 38 -9.38 23.21 11.49
C ASN A 38 -10.55 23.58 12.42
N ASP A 39 -11.63 24.13 11.88
CA ASP A 39 -12.81 24.48 12.66
C ASP A 39 -13.51 23.25 13.24
N LEU A 40 -13.43 22.10 12.56
CA LEU A 40 -13.92 20.83 13.10
C LEU A 40 -13.14 20.39 14.35
N ILE A 41 -11.83 20.61 14.36
CA ILE A 41 -10.97 20.31 15.49
C ILE A 41 -11.27 21.26 16.67
N ASN A 42 -11.44 22.54 16.37
CA ASN A 42 -11.75 23.56 17.38
C ASN A 42 -13.15 23.31 17.98
N ALA A 43 -14.16 23.06 17.16
CA ALA A 43 -15.51 22.73 17.63
C ALA A 43 -15.53 21.50 18.54
N ALA A 44 -14.77 20.44 18.20
CA ALA A 44 -14.68 19.26 19.05
C ALA A 44 -14.03 19.59 20.43
N LYS A 45 -13.03 20.46 20.45
CA LYS A 45 -12.38 20.91 21.70
C LYS A 45 -13.31 21.78 22.52
N ASP A 46 -14.08 22.67 21.90
CA ASP A 46 -15.08 23.52 22.58
C ASP A 46 -16.18 22.70 23.25
N LEU A 47 -16.49 21.51 22.66
CA LEU A 47 -17.39 20.52 23.25
C LEU A 47 -16.73 19.68 24.37
N GLY A 48 -15.51 20.00 24.76
CA GLY A 48 -14.79 19.35 25.86
C GLY A 48 -14.04 18.07 25.46
N ALA A 49 -13.85 17.79 24.15
CA ALA A 49 -13.08 16.65 23.73
C ALA A 49 -11.59 16.82 24.05
N ASN A 50 -10.98 15.78 24.64
CA ASN A 50 -9.54 15.74 24.82
C ASN A 50 -8.81 15.41 23.50
N ASN A 51 -7.49 15.64 23.45
CA ASN A 51 -6.70 15.44 22.22
C ASN A 51 -6.82 14.02 21.63
N LEU A 52 -6.95 12.99 22.46
CA LEU A 52 -7.12 11.61 22.00
C LEU A 52 -8.51 11.40 21.39
N GLN A 53 -9.54 12.01 21.96
CA GLN A 53 -10.90 11.97 21.41
C GLN A 53 -11.00 12.73 20.09
N VAL A 54 -10.35 13.89 19.98
CA VAL A 54 -10.25 14.64 18.72
C VAL A 54 -9.55 13.80 17.67
N PHE A 55 -8.43 13.15 18.00
CA PHE A 55 -7.72 12.30 17.06
C PHE A 55 -8.59 11.11 16.60
N THR A 56 -9.17 10.36 17.53
CA THR A 56 -9.88 9.12 17.19
C THR A 56 -11.26 9.35 16.58
N LYS A 57 -11.96 10.43 16.96
CA LYS A 57 -13.33 10.70 16.52
C LYS A 57 -13.45 11.70 15.38
N VAL A 58 -12.43 12.54 15.15
CA VAL A 58 -12.44 13.57 14.11
C VAL A 58 -11.36 13.32 13.08
N ILE A 59 -10.08 13.35 13.50
CA ILE A 59 -8.95 13.31 12.56
C ILE A 59 -8.86 11.96 11.86
N PHE A 60 -8.90 10.87 12.60
CA PHE A 60 -8.75 9.52 12.04
C PHE A 60 -9.84 9.16 11.01
N PRO A 61 -11.15 9.30 11.29
CA PRO A 61 -12.16 9.00 10.30
C PRO A 61 -12.11 9.93 9.08
N LEU A 62 -11.82 11.23 9.26
CA LEU A 62 -11.67 12.16 8.14
C LEU A 62 -10.39 11.91 7.30
N SER A 63 -9.38 11.27 7.86
CA SER A 63 -8.17 10.87 7.12
C SER A 63 -8.33 9.54 6.35
N MET A 64 -9.37 8.75 6.62
CA MET A 64 -9.57 7.44 6.00
C MET A 64 -9.57 7.44 4.47
N PRO A 65 -10.19 8.41 3.78
CA PRO A 65 -10.11 8.48 2.31
C PRO A 65 -8.66 8.59 1.81
N GLY A 66 -7.81 9.34 2.52
CA GLY A 66 -6.38 9.43 2.21
C GLY A 66 -5.63 8.11 2.46
N VAL A 67 -5.97 7.41 3.53
CA VAL A 67 -5.38 6.09 3.84
C VAL A 67 -5.74 5.07 2.76
N VAL A 68 -7.00 5.00 2.37
CA VAL A 68 -7.46 4.07 1.32
C VAL A 68 -6.81 4.39 -0.02
N SER A 69 -6.73 5.67 -0.39
CA SER A 69 -6.02 6.11 -1.60
C SER A 69 -4.53 5.72 -1.56
N GLY A 70 -3.87 5.87 -0.41
CA GLY A 70 -2.49 5.47 -0.21
C GLY A 70 -2.29 3.96 -0.35
N ILE A 71 -3.15 3.16 0.27
CA ILE A 71 -3.13 1.70 0.13
C ILE A 71 -3.27 1.29 -1.34
N THR A 72 -4.23 1.86 -2.05
CA THR A 72 -4.46 1.57 -3.48
C THR A 72 -3.22 1.92 -4.32
N MET A 73 -2.60 3.07 -4.04
CA MET A 73 -1.43 3.56 -4.79
C MET A 73 -0.17 2.72 -4.55
N VAL A 74 -0.01 2.15 -3.35
CA VAL A 74 1.12 1.29 -2.98
C VAL A 74 0.88 -0.16 -3.41
N PHE A 75 -0.36 -0.64 -3.37
CA PHE A 75 -0.71 -2.04 -3.55
C PHE A 75 -0.29 -2.58 -4.92
N MET A 76 -0.60 -1.85 -6.00
CA MET A 76 -0.26 -2.29 -7.37
C MET A 76 1.24 -2.48 -7.60
N PRO A 77 2.10 -1.47 -7.35
CA PRO A 77 3.53 -1.63 -7.57
C PRO A 77 4.16 -2.61 -6.57
N CYS A 78 3.62 -2.73 -5.36
CA CYS A 78 4.15 -3.66 -4.36
C CYS A 78 4.02 -5.13 -4.80
N ILE A 79 2.89 -5.53 -5.39
CA ILE A 79 2.67 -6.91 -5.87
C ILE A 79 3.56 -7.23 -7.08
N SER A 80 3.76 -6.26 -7.98
CA SER A 80 4.51 -6.45 -9.21
C SER A 80 6.02 -6.22 -9.05
N THR A 81 6.46 -5.73 -7.89
CA THR A 81 7.89 -5.44 -7.71
C THR A 81 8.70 -6.73 -7.52
N PHE A 82 9.73 -6.89 -8.31
CA PHE A 82 10.68 -8.01 -8.23
C PHE A 82 12.10 -7.52 -7.93
N TYR A 83 12.42 -6.29 -8.33
CA TYR A 83 13.76 -5.74 -8.21
C TYR A 83 14.24 -5.67 -6.75
N ILE A 84 13.39 -5.21 -5.84
CA ILE A 84 13.73 -5.09 -4.41
C ILE A 84 14.01 -6.48 -3.81
N SER A 85 13.17 -7.47 -4.13
CA SER A 85 13.38 -8.85 -3.67
C SER A 85 14.71 -9.38 -4.15
N TYR A 86 15.02 -9.23 -5.42
CA TYR A 86 16.26 -9.71 -6.01
C TYR A 86 17.50 -9.09 -5.38
N GLU A 87 17.53 -7.75 -5.24
CA GLU A 87 18.68 -7.02 -4.68
C GLU A 87 18.91 -7.35 -3.20
N PHE A 88 17.86 -7.43 -2.39
CA PHE A 88 17.99 -7.67 -0.96
C PHE A 88 18.14 -9.14 -0.57
N SER A 89 17.73 -10.09 -1.42
CA SER A 89 17.84 -11.52 -1.16
C SER A 89 18.91 -12.22 -2.00
N ASN A 90 19.56 -11.53 -2.92
CA ASN A 90 20.46 -12.12 -3.92
C ASN A 90 19.79 -13.30 -4.66
N GLY A 91 18.49 -13.19 -4.94
CA GLY A 91 17.71 -14.21 -5.62
C GLY A 91 17.32 -15.43 -4.77
N MET A 92 17.64 -15.46 -3.47
CA MET A 92 17.27 -16.58 -2.58
C MET A 92 15.77 -16.61 -2.28
N ILE A 93 15.14 -15.45 -2.20
CA ILE A 93 13.72 -15.32 -1.92
C ILE A 93 13.04 -14.83 -3.20
N LYS A 94 12.20 -15.68 -3.78
CA LYS A 94 11.48 -15.35 -5.01
C LYS A 94 10.09 -14.83 -4.69
N MET A 95 9.78 -13.65 -5.19
CA MET A 95 8.43 -13.13 -5.23
C MET A 95 7.72 -13.54 -6.51
N ILE A 96 6.42 -13.31 -6.60
CA ILE A 96 5.63 -13.67 -7.78
C ILE A 96 6.13 -12.95 -9.04
N GLY A 97 6.58 -11.69 -8.91
CA GLY A 97 7.21 -10.93 -9.99
C GLY A 97 8.49 -11.58 -10.51
N ASP A 98 9.35 -12.07 -9.60
CA ASP A 98 10.57 -12.80 -9.96
C ASP A 98 10.27 -14.08 -10.73
N VAL A 99 9.22 -14.80 -10.32
CA VAL A 99 8.79 -16.05 -11.00
C VAL A 99 8.32 -15.75 -12.41
N ILE A 100 7.58 -14.67 -12.62
CA ILE A 100 7.14 -14.23 -13.94
C ILE A 100 8.34 -13.86 -14.80
N GLU A 101 9.24 -13.03 -14.29
CA GLU A 101 10.46 -12.62 -15.00
C GLU A 101 11.32 -13.81 -15.39
N ASP A 102 11.54 -14.77 -14.47
CA ASP A 102 12.29 -16.00 -14.74
C ASP A 102 11.72 -16.77 -15.94
N LYS A 103 10.38 -16.83 -16.09
CA LYS A 103 9.73 -17.54 -17.21
C LYS A 103 9.85 -16.83 -18.55
N PHE A 104 10.02 -15.49 -18.53
CA PHE A 104 10.19 -14.72 -19.77
C PHE A 104 11.65 -14.54 -20.19
N TYR A 105 12.59 -14.42 -19.23
CA TYR A 105 13.93 -13.95 -19.54
C TYR A 105 15.08 -14.81 -18.98
N LYS A 106 14.92 -15.48 -17.83
CA LYS A 106 16.04 -16.07 -17.09
C LYS A 106 16.10 -17.61 -17.10
N SER A 107 15.05 -18.30 -17.50
CA SER A 107 15.03 -19.75 -17.54
C SER A 107 15.78 -20.28 -18.75
N SER A 108 16.59 -21.33 -18.57
CA SER A 108 17.17 -22.07 -19.69
C SER A 108 16.11 -22.69 -20.64
N GLU A 109 14.88 -22.81 -20.15
CA GLU A 109 13.69 -23.13 -20.92
C GLU A 109 12.68 -21.99 -20.77
N VAL A 110 12.76 -21.01 -21.67
CA VAL A 110 11.77 -19.92 -21.74
C VAL A 110 10.41 -20.52 -22.04
N ASN A 111 9.46 -20.34 -21.12
CA ASN A 111 8.10 -20.84 -21.28
C ASN A 111 7.10 -19.68 -21.22
N TYR A 112 6.90 -19.05 -22.38
CA TYR A 112 5.99 -17.92 -22.53
C TYR A 112 4.56 -18.23 -22.12
N ASN A 113 4.09 -19.46 -22.36
CA ASN A 113 2.73 -19.86 -22.01
C ASN A 113 2.54 -19.88 -20.49
N MET A 114 3.52 -20.39 -19.76
CA MET A 114 3.48 -20.44 -18.30
C MET A 114 3.61 -19.03 -17.68
N GLY A 115 4.54 -18.21 -18.22
CA GLY A 115 4.68 -16.82 -17.81
C GLY A 115 3.40 -16.01 -18.03
N ALA A 116 2.79 -16.13 -19.22
CA ALA A 116 1.53 -15.47 -19.54
C ALA A 116 0.37 -15.92 -18.63
N THR A 117 0.29 -17.22 -18.33
CA THR A 117 -0.75 -17.75 -17.44
C THR A 117 -0.63 -17.19 -16.04
N ILE A 118 0.58 -17.17 -15.46
CA ILE A 118 0.82 -16.64 -14.10
C ILE A 118 0.51 -15.13 -14.08
N SER A 119 0.94 -14.38 -15.11
CA SER A 119 0.66 -12.94 -15.22
C SER A 119 -0.84 -12.65 -15.33
N LEU A 120 -1.60 -13.47 -16.08
CA LEU A 120 -3.04 -13.32 -16.22
C LEU A 120 -3.75 -13.58 -14.87
N VAL A 121 -3.37 -14.64 -14.16
CA VAL A 121 -3.92 -14.94 -12.83
C VAL A 121 -3.63 -13.82 -11.87
N LEU A 122 -2.38 -13.28 -11.86
CA LEU A 122 -2.00 -12.17 -11.02
C LEU A 122 -2.82 -10.91 -11.35
N MET A 123 -3.01 -10.61 -12.64
CA MET A 123 -3.82 -9.48 -13.09
C MET A 123 -5.27 -9.58 -12.58
N VAL A 124 -5.89 -10.75 -12.68
CA VAL A 124 -7.25 -10.98 -12.18
C VAL A 124 -7.31 -10.78 -10.66
N LEU A 125 -6.34 -11.30 -9.91
CA LEU A 125 -6.26 -11.12 -8.46
C LEU A 125 -6.11 -9.64 -8.07
N ILE A 126 -5.28 -8.88 -8.78
CA ILE A 126 -5.12 -7.44 -8.56
C ILE A 126 -6.43 -6.70 -8.83
N LEU A 127 -7.11 -7.00 -9.94
CA LEU A 127 -8.38 -6.36 -10.28
C LEU A 127 -9.47 -6.64 -9.24
N ILE A 128 -9.57 -7.89 -8.75
CA ILE A 128 -10.51 -8.26 -7.68
C ILE A 128 -10.16 -7.49 -6.40
N SER A 129 -8.89 -7.45 -6.03
CA SER A 129 -8.45 -6.74 -4.82
C SER A 129 -8.75 -5.24 -4.89
N LEU A 130 -8.50 -4.60 -6.06
CA LEU A 130 -8.84 -3.20 -6.27
C LEU A 130 -10.34 -2.94 -6.22
N ALA A 131 -11.15 -3.82 -6.82
CA ALA A 131 -12.61 -3.72 -6.76
C ALA A 131 -13.11 -3.79 -5.30
N VAL A 132 -12.52 -4.67 -4.49
CA VAL A 132 -12.85 -4.78 -3.06
C VAL A 132 -12.45 -3.50 -2.32
N VAL A 133 -11.23 -3.01 -2.52
CA VAL A 133 -10.75 -1.78 -1.86
C VAL A 133 -11.61 -0.58 -2.26
N ASN A 134 -11.93 -0.42 -3.54
CA ASN A 134 -12.77 0.68 -4.02
C ASN A 134 -14.19 0.63 -3.43
N ARG A 135 -14.76 -0.55 -3.29
CA ARG A 135 -16.08 -0.70 -2.67
C ARG A 135 -16.10 -0.24 -1.21
N PHE A 136 -15.05 -0.55 -0.45
CA PHE A 136 -14.90 -0.03 0.92
C PHE A 136 -14.64 1.48 0.97
N SER A 137 -14.07 2.07 -0.10
CA SER A 137 -13.87 3.51 -0.21
C SER A 137 -15.17 4.27 -0.45
N ASP A 138 -16.03 3.75 -1.32
CA ASP A 138 -17.32 4.39 -1.68
C ASP A 138 -18.27 4.39 -0.47
N ASP A 139 -18.36 3.30 0.27
CA ASP A 139 -19.18 3.20 1.49
C ASP A 139 -18.73 4.21 2.57
N GLY A 140 -17.45 4.60 2.60
CA GLY A 140 -16.89 5.60 3.54
C GLY A 140 -17.17 7.05 3.13
N VAL A 141 -17.36 7.32 1.84
CA VAL A 141 -17.61 8.68 1.32
C VAL A 141 -19.10 9.02 1.36
N GLU A 142 -20.00 8.06 1.11
CA GLU A 142 -21.44 8.30 1.16
C GLU A 142 -21.98 8.53 2.58
N SER A 143 -21.33 8.00 3.62
CA SER A 143 -21.78 8.22 5.00
C SER A 143 -21.38 9.59 5.57
N GLY A 144 -20.54 10.37 4.87
CA GLY A 144 -20.12 11.72 5.29
C GLY A 144 -20.80 12.88 4.55
N GLY A 145 -21.66 12.61 3.60
CA GLY A 145 -22.16 13.59 2.64
C GLY A 145 -23.68 13.72 2.55
N VAL A 146 -24.40 13.76 3.66
CA VAL A 146 -25.76 14.32 3.67
C VAL A 146 -26.08 14.89 5.05
N VAL A 147 -25.77 16.16 5.29
CA VAL A 147 -26.71 17.05 5.97
C VAL A 147 -26.52 18.45 5.37
N ILE A 148 -27.50 18.86 4.62
CA ILE A 148 -27.74 20.24 4.22
C ILE A 148 -28.05 21.07 5.47
#